data_e66a3cea5f8b88541eb3ff347aa86b6f
#
_entry.id   e66a3cea5f8b88541eb3ff347aa86b6f
#
_cell.length_a   1.000
_cell.length_b   1.000
_cell.length_c   1.000
_cell.angle_alpha   90.00
_cell.angle_beta   90.00
_cell.angle_gamma   90.00
#
_symmetry.space_group_name_H-M   'P 1'
#
loop_
_entity.id
_entity.type
_entity.pdbx_description
1 polymer ?
#
loop_
_entity_poly.entity_id
_entity_poly.type
_entity_poly.pdbx_seq_one_letter_code
_entity_poly.pdbx_strand_id
1 'polypeptide(L)'
;MGTADGFDAVVVGSGPNGLAGAVTLARAGLKVLLLEGAEEFGGGLRSGPLTGLDGFTHDICAAVLPLALASVAFRELDLDMEWAFPPVQAAHPLDGQDAVLVHRDVGETANGLGSRRDATAWRESVGATAADGFGLVDSLLSPLSVPRAPLRLARYGALGILPATVLGRTVFAGVRARALLAGMAAHSMVDLRRPITGGYGMLLAALAHQVGWPVVRGGSARLAAALVNLLVASGGVAETGHLVKDLADVPQAPVILLDLTPRQVLAVCGERLPAGYARRLGGYRYGPGVFKVDWALSGPVPWRDPRVGDAATVHLGGTLEQIASAEAEVAAGGYPDRPYVLAVQPCAADPSRAPGGRHVLWAYCHVPNGSGTDRTAAIESQIERFAPGFSDLILARAVHNPAALERHDQNLVGGDIAGGYSGLAQFIRRPVLSPYPWRTPLPGVYLCSASTPPGAGVHGMGGYHAARLALADLRAASGRRPGHQK
;
A
#
# COMPACT_ATOMS: atom_id res chain seq x y z
N MET A 1 39.07 0.10 -10.57
CA MET A 1 38.72 0.98 -11.68
C MET A 1 37.61 1.87 -11.16
N GLY A 2 37.93 3.16 -10.87
CA GLY A 2 36.93 4.14 -10.48
C GLY A 2 36.09 4.51 -11.70
N THR A 3 34.78 4.48 -11.56
CA THR A 3 33.84 4.95 -12.59
C THR A 3 33.90 6.46 -12.72
N ALA A 4 33.68 7.02 -13.91
CA ALA A 4 33.89 8.43 -14.23
C ALA A 4 33.05 9.39 -13.35
N ASP A 5 31.93 8.96 -12.78
CA ASP A 5 31.04 9.77 -11.92
C ASP A 5 31.03 9.36 -10.44
N GLY A 6 31.75 8.30 -10.08
CA GLY A 6 32.07 7.93 -8.69
C GLY A 6 30.91 7.51 -7.80
N PHE A 7 29.79 6.97 -8.30
CA PHE A 7 28.72 6.35 -7.51
C PHE A 7 28.95 4.84 -7.34
N ASP A 8 28.69 4.34 -6.12
CA ASP A 8 28.72 2.91 -5.81
C ASP A 8 27.37 2.24 -6.12
N ALA A 9 26.30 3.02 -6.10
CA ALA A 9 24.95 2.53 -6.40
C ALA A 9 24.10 3.60 -7.06
N VAL A 10 23.22 3.16 -7.98
CA VAL A 10 22.17 4.00 -8.57
C VAL A 10 20.82 3.35 -8.27
N VAL A 11 19.84 4.16 -7.87
CA VAL A 11 18.46 3.75 -7.66
C VAL A 11 17.57 4.49 -8.64
N VAL A 12 16.75 3.76 -9.40
CA VAL A 12 15.81 4.30 -10.39
C VAL A 12 14.40 4.20 -9.85
N GLY A 13 13.77 5.35 -9.64
CA GLY A 13 12.45 5.50 -9.03
C GLY A 13 12.53 5.85 -7.54
N SER A 14 11.76 6.86 -7.14
CA SER A 14 11.70 7.38 -5.78
C SER A 14 10.40 7.01 -5.04
N GLY A 15 9.75 5.92 -5.43
CA GLY A 15 8.66 5.34 -4.64
C GLY A 15 9.14 4.92 -3.24
N PRO A 16 8.24 4.55 -2.31
CA PRO A 16 8.61 4.16 -0.94
C PRO A 16 9.69 3.07 -0.89
N ASN A 17 9.69 2.15 -1.85
CA ASN A 17 10.68 1.08 -1.92
C ASN A 17 12.02 1.59 -2.44
N GLY A 18 12.04 2.38 -3.53
CA GLY A 18 13.26 2.98 -4.07
C GLY A 18 13.97 3.83 -3.02
N LEU A 19 13.22 4.71 -2.34
CA LEU A 19 13.73 5.55 -1.25
C LEU A 19 14.28 4.70 -0.08
N ALA A 20 13.56 3.69 0.38
CA ALA A 20 14.04 2.81 1.45
C ALA A 20 15.32 2.05 1.04
N GLY A 21 15.39 1.60 -0.22
CA GLY A 21 16.58 0.96 -0.79
C GLY A 21 17.77 1.91 -0.85
N ALA A 22 17.58 3.13 -1.36
CA ALA A 22 18.60 4.16 -1.47
C ALA A 22 19.19 4.52 -0.09
N VAL A 23 18.34 4.79 0.90
CA VAL A 23 18.78 5.09 2.27
C VAL A 23 19.52 3.91 2.89
N THR A 24 19.02 2.68 2.67
CA THR A 24 19.68 1.46 3.20
C THR A 24 21.10 1.31 2.65
N LEU A 25 21.32 1.57 1.35
CA LEU A 25 22.64 1.55 0.72
C LEU A 25 23.52 2.67 1.22
N ALA A 26 23.01 3.91 1.31
CA ALA A 26 23.76 5.06 1.77
C ALA A 26 24.21 4.90 3.23
N ARG A 27 23.36 4.44 4.13
CA ARG A 27 23.71 4.12 5.52
C ARG A 27 24.75 3.00 5.64
N ALA A 28 24.86 2.13 4.63
CA ALA A 28 25.92 1.12 4.57
C ALA A 28 27.26 1.68 4.06
N GLY A 29 27.34 2.99 3.79
CA GLY A 29 28.55 3.71 3.38
C GLY A 29 28.78 3.77 1.86
N LEU A 30 27.77 3.44 1.04
CA LEU A 30 27.85 3.57 -0.41
C LEU A 30 27.49 5.01 -0.85
N LYS A 31 28.18 5.53 -1.86
CA LYS A 31 27.80 6.75 -2.55
C LYS A 31 26.65 6.44 -3.50
N VAL A 32 25.44 6.90 -3.15
CA VAL A 32 24.19 6.56 -3.85
C VAL A 32 23.68 7.74 -4.68
N LEU A 33 23.27 7.47 -5.92
CA LEU A 33 22.47 8.37 -6.75
C LEU A 33 21.05 7.81 -6.86
N LEU A 34 20.05 8.64 -6.55
CA LEU A 34 18.64 8.35 -6.77
C LEU A 34 18.12 9.17 -7.94
N LEU A 35 17.57 8.51 -8.96
CA LEU A 35 16.97 9.13 -10.14
C LEU A 35 15.46 8.96 -10.12
N GLU A 36 14.72 10.08 -10.24
CA GLU A 36 13.26 10.11 -10.35
C GLU A 36 12.84 10.69 -11.70
N GLY A 37 11.92 10.01 -12.40
CA GLY A 37 11.45 10.44 -13.72
C GLY A 37 10.48 11.62 -13.69
N ALA A 38 9.78 11.83 -12.59
CA ALA A 38 8.86 12.96 -12.40
C ALA A 38 9.58 14.18 -11.81
N GLU A 39 8.89 15.31 -11.78
CA GLU A 39 9.38 16.56 -11.18
C GLU A 39 9.40 16.54 -9.64
N GLU A 40 8.71 15.58 -9.03
CA GLU A 40 8.57 15.41 -7.58
C GLU A 40 8.91 14.00 -7.15
N PHE A 41 9.60 13.86 -6.02
CA PHE A 41 9.86 12.56 -5.39
C PHE A 41 8.61 11.96 -4.79
N GLY A 42 8.64 10.63 -4.59
CA GLY A 42 7.70 9.92 -3.72
C GLY A 42 6.78 8.94 -4.42
N GLY A 43 6.64 8.95 -5.75
CA GLY A 43 5.72 8.04 -6.46
C GLY A 43 4.31 8.13 -5.89
N GLY A 44 3.78 7.03 -5.35
CA GLY A 44 2.46 6.98 -4.71
C GLY A 44 2.33 7.74 -3.38
N LEU A 45 3.40 8.35 -2.86
CA LEU A 45 3.38 9.20 -1.64
C LEU A 45 3.16 10.69 -1.96
N ARG A 46 3.03 11.09 -3.21
CA ARG A 46 2.85 12.50 -3.55
C ARG A 46 1.53 13.06 -3.01
N SER A 47 1.55 14.33 -2.62
CA SER A 47 0.39 15.06 -2.12
C SER A 47 0.37 16.46 -2.72
N GLY A 48 -0.82 17.05 -2.91
CA GLY A 48 -0.91 18.38 -3.50
C GLY A 48 -2.34 18.92 -3.58
N PRO A 49 -2.53 20.11 -4.16
CA PRO A 49 -3.83 20.76 -4.30
C PRO A 49 -4.60 20.23 -5.52
N LEU A 50 -4.95 18.92 -5.51
CA LEU A 50 -5.53 18.22 -6.67
C LEU A 50 -6.81 18.85 -7.19
N THR A 51 -7.62 19.47 -6.32
CA THR A 51 -8.88 20.12 -6.70
C THR A 51 -8.70 21.55 -7.23
N GLY A 52 -7.47 22.05 -7.30
CA GLY A 52 -7.17 23.41 -7.76
C GLY A 52 -7.58 24.51 -6.78
N LEU A 53 -8.02 24.17 -5.57
CA LEU A 53 -8.34 25.14 -4.52
C LEU A 53 -7.18 25.28 -3.54
N ASP A 54 -6.81 26.53 -3.24
CA ASP A 54 -5.73 26.84 -2.31
C ASP A 54 -6.03 26.37 -0.89
N GLY A 55 -5.01 25.87 -0.22
CA GLY A 55 -5.09 25.40 1.15
C GLY A 55 -5.67 24.01 1.34
N PHE A 56 -6.11 23.32 0.28
CA PHE A 56 -6.54 21.93 0.33
C PHE A 56 -5.40 21.00 -0.08
N THR A 57 -5.04 20.09 0.78
CA THR A 57 -3.96 19.10 0.53
C THR A 57 -4.55 17.70 0.42
N HIS A 58 -4.46 17.12 -0.77
CA HIS A 58 -4.89 15.74 -1.07
C HIS A 58 -3.69 14.81 -1.22
N ASP A 59 -3.84 13.54 -0.85
CA ASP A 59 -2.87 12.49 -1.17
C ASP A 59 -3.27 11.81 -2.48
N ILE A 60 -2.35 11.71 -3.43
CA ILE A 60 -2.69 11.19 -4.77
C ILE A 60 -3.00 9.70 -4.73
N CYS A 61 -2.24 8.91 -3.93
CA CYS A 61 -2.47 7.47 -3.80
C CYS A 61 -2.57 7.07 -2.33
N ALA A 62 -1.45 6.90 -1.63
CA ALA A 62 -1.41 6.38 -0.28
C ALA A 62 -1.56 7.51 0.75
N ALA A 63 -2.50 7.39 1.68
CA ALA A 63 -2.72 8.35 2.75
C ALA A 63 -2.66 7.74 4.15
N VAL A 64 -3.22 6.54 4.34
CA VAL A 64 -3.29 5.85 5.62
C VAL A 64 -2.24 4.75 5.64
N LEU A 65 -1.27 4.83 6.56
CA LEU A 65 0.01 4.13 6.43
C LEU A 65 0.35 3.19 7.61
N PRO A 66 -0.51 2.22 7.99
CA PRO A 66 -0.22 1.31 9.10
C PRO A 66 1.01 0.44 8.84
N LEU A 67 1.23 0.00 7.58
CA LEU A 67 2.39 -0.82 7.23
C LEU A 67 3.71 -0.05 7.32
N ALA A 68 3.70 1.28 7.16
CA ALA A 68 4.90 2.10 7.34
C ALA A 68 5.38 2.03 8.80
N LEU A 69 4.46 2.18 9.76
CA LEU A 69 4.81 2.04 11.18
C LEU A 69 5.21 0.64 11.59
N ALA A 70 4.63 -0.38 10.95
CA ALA A 70 4.87 -1.77 11.30
C ALA A 70 6.13 -2.36 10.63
N SER A 71 6.58 -1.79 9.51
CA SER A 71 7.70 -2.30 8.71
C SER A 71 9.05 -2.16 9.40
N VAL A 72 9.86 -3.23 9.37
CA VAL A 72 11.23 -3.19 9.88
C VAL A 72 12.09 -2.17 9.13
N ALA A 73 11.88 -1.99 7.83
CA ALA A 73 12.62 -1.02 7.02
C ALA A 73 12.48 0.40 7.61
N PHE A 74 11.25 0.87 7.83
CA PHE A 74 11.05 2.23 8.34
C PHE A 74 11.33 2.35 9.85
N ARG A 75 11.12 1.30 10.64
CA ARG A 75 11.50 1.30 12.07
C ARG A 75 13.02 1.44 12.26
N GLU A 76 13.83 0.80 11.39
CA GLU A 76 15.30 0.92 11.43
C GLU A 76 15.80 2.27 10.89
N LEU A 77 15.01 2.97 10.06
CA LEU A 77 15.40 4.27 9.50
C LEU A 77 15.27 5.42 10.50
N ASP A 78 14.48 5.25 11.57
CA ASP A 78 14.28 6.26 12.62
C ASP A 78 13.93 7.64 12.03
N LEU A 79 12.84 7.68 11.27
CA LEU A 79 12.41 8.88 10.56
C LEU A 79 11.83 9.90 11.52
N ASP A 80 12.33 11.13 11.46
CA ASP A 80 11.73 12.28 12.15
C ASP A 80 10.42 12.67 11.43
N MET A 81 9.29 12.16 11.93
CA MET A 81 7.99 12.27 11.28
C MET A 81 6.86 12.51 12.28
N GLU A 82 5.97 13.43 11.94
CA GLU A 82 4.72 13.61 12.66
C GLU A 82 3.60 12.72 12.09
N TRP A 83 3.19 11.74 12.89
CA TRP A 83 2.04 10.89 12.61
C TRP A 83 0.80 11.42 13.31
N ALA A 84 -0.30 11.54 12.58
CA ALA A 84 -1.59 11.91 13.13
C ALA A 84 -2.52 10.70 13.16
N PHE A 85 -3.08 10.41 14.34
CA PHE A 85 -3.95 9.26 14.55
C PHE A 85 -5.40 9.71 14.69
N PRO A 86 -6.33 9.12 13.92
CA PRO A 86 -7.76 9.38 14.10
C PRO A 86 -8.26 8.75 15.41
N PRO A 87 -9.29 9.30 16.05
CA PRO A 87 -9.93 8.69 17.21
C PRO A 87 -10.43 7.27 16.94
N VAL A 88 -10.97 7.04 15.74
CA VAL A 88 -11.42 5.73 15.23
C VAL A 88 -10.53 5.34 14.04
N GLN A 89 -9.98 4.12 14.06
CA GLN A 89 -9.03 3.71 13.05
C GLN A 89 -9.66 3.48 11.68
N ALA A 90 -10.85 2.85 11.67
CA ALA A 90 -11.67 2.67 10.48
C ALA A 90 -13.14 2.54 10.87
N ALA A 91 -14.03 2.91 9.96
CA ALA A 91 -15.48 2.75 10.12
C ALA A 91 -16.08 1.96 8.95
N HIS A 92 -17.14 1.20 9.24
CA HIS A 92 -17.89 0.43 8.26
C HIS A 92 -19.40 0.67 8.46
N PRO A 93 -19.99 1.67 7.78
CA PRO A 93 -21.42 1.92 7.81
C PRO A 93 -22.23 0.77 7.22
N LEU A 94 -23.40 0.51 7.81
CA LEU A 94 -24.35 -0.50 7.38
C LEU A 94 -25.75 0.09 7.23
N ASP A 95 -26.56 -0.43 6.30
CA ASP A 95 -27.94 0.01 6.12
C ASP A 95 -28.79 -0.31 7.36
N GLY A 96 -29.52 0.68 7.85
CA GLY A 96 -30.47 0.52 8.95
C GLY A 96 -29.87 0.14 10.30
N GLN A 97 -28.55 0.26 10.45
CA GLN A 97 -27.82 -0.03 11.68
C GLN A 97 -26.75 1.02 11.93
N ASP A 98 -26.29 1.09 13.18
CA ASP A 98 -25.09 1.85 13.55
C ASP A 98 -23.86 1.31 12.80
N ALA A 99 -22.93 2.18 12.47
CA ALA A 99 -21.66 1.78 11.86
C ALA A 99 -20.86 0.86 12.80
N VAL A 100 -20.05 -0.01 12.19
CA VAL A 100 -19.04 -0.78 12.92
C VAL A 100 -17.75 0.02 12.95
N LEU A 101 -17.25 0.29 14.14
CA LEU A 101 -16.05 1.11 14.35
C LEU A 101 -14.88 0.24 14.78
N VAL A 102 -13.71 0.54 14.25
CA VAL A 102 -12.44 -0.08 14.67
C VAL A 102 -11.69 0.88 15.56
N HIS A 103 -11.66 0.58 16.84
CA HIS A 103 -10.88 1.32 17.84
C HIS A 103 -9.47 0.75 17.95
N ARG A 104 -8.56 1.53 18.54
CA ARG A 104 -7.22 1.04 18.88
C ARG A 104 -7.28 -0.12 19.88
N ASP A 105 -8.20 -0.04 20.83
CA ASP A 105 -8.47 -1.11 21.78
C ASP A 105 -9.27 -2.25 21.13
N VAL A 106 -8.78 -3.49 21.30
CA VAL A 106 -9.43 -4.70 20.79
C VAL A 106 -10.78 -4.95 21.44
N GLY A 107 -10.90 -4.62 22.73
CA GLY A 107 -12.12 -4.82 23.51
C GLY A 107 -13.24 -3.89 23.07
N GLU A 108 -12.95 -2.60 22.82
CA GLU A 108 -13.90 -1.62 22.31
C GLU A 108 -14.47 -2.06 20.95
N THR A 109 -13.58 -2.42 20.01
CA THR A 109 -14.01 -2.95 18.70
C THR A 109 -14.88 -4.19 18.87
N ALA A 110 -14.43 -5.17 19.65
CA ALA A 110 -15.15 -6.42 19.88
C ALA A 110 -16.54 -6.19 20.46
N ASN A 111 -16.69 -5.27 21.43
CA ASN A 111 -17.98 -4.94 22.03
C ASN A 111 -18.95 -4.30 21.04
N GLY A 112 -18.46 -3.60 20.02
CA GLY A 112 -19.22 -3.01 18.93
C GLY A 112 -19.75 -4.01 17.89
N LEU A 113 -19.38 -5.29 17.96
CA LEU A 113 -19.78 -6.31 16.95
C LEU A 113 -21.18 -6.90 17.13
N GLY A 114 -21.88 -6.55 18.20
CA GLY A 114 -23.32 -6.86 18.38
C GLY A 114 -23.61 -8.20 19.02
N SER A 115 -22.64 -9.09 19.23
CA SER A 115 -22.83 -10.34 19.97
C SER A 115 -21.60 -10.75 20.78
N ARG A 116 -21.83 -11.44 21.92
CA ARG A 116 -20.73 -11.99 22.74
C ARG A 116 -19.88 -13.00 21.95
N ARG A 117 -20.52 -13.78 21.08
CA ARG A 117 -19.85 -14.77 20.22
C ARG A 117 -18.86 -14.08 19.29
N ASP A 118 -19.28 -13.04 18.59
CA ASP A 118 -18.42 -12.31 17.65
C ASP A 118 -17.35 -11.52 18.38
N ALA A 119 -17.67 -10.96 19.54
CA ALA A 119 -16.69 -10.29 20.39
C ALA A 119 -15.57 -11.24 20.84
N THR A 120 -15.92 -12.47 21.26
CA THR A 120 -14.92 -13.49 21.60
C THR A 120 -14.11 -13.92 20.38
N ALA A 121 -14.79 -14.21 19.26
CA ALA A 121 -14.15 -14.60 18.01
C ALA A 121 -13.16 -13.53 17.49
N TRP A 122 -13.50 -12.24 17.61
CA TRP A 122 -12.62 -11.14 17.24
C TRP A 122 -11.36 -11.10 18.12
N ARG A 123 -11.52 -11.21 19.45
CA ARG A 123 -10.39 -11.23 20.37
C ARG A 123 -9.44 -12.42 20.12
N GLU A 124 -10.01 -13.60 19.84
CA GLU A 124 -9.25 -14.83 19.62
C GLU A 124 -8.59 -14.92 18.25
N SER A 125 -9.11 -14.22 17.24
CA SER A 125 -8.55 -14.18 15.88
C SER A 125 -7.73 -12.91 15.63
N VAL A 126 -8.39 -11.79 15.39
CA VAL A 126 -7.73 -10.51 15.08
C VAL A 126 -6.95 -9.98 16.27
N GLY A 127 -7.53 -10.00 17.47
CA GLY A 127 -6.87 -9.53 18.70
C GLY A 127 -5.62 -10.34 19.02
N ALA A 128 -5.70 -11.66 18.88
CA ALA A 128 -4.54 -12.54 19.07
C ALA A 128 -3.45 -12.30 17.99
N THR A 129 -3.85 -11.99 16.74
CA THR A 129 -2.92 -11.59 15.66
C THR A 129 -2.22 -10.27 16.00
N ALA A 130 -2.97 -9.28 16.53
CA ALA A 130 -2.39 -8.02 16.97
C ALA A 130 -1.41 -8.18 18.14
N ALA A 131 -1.74 -9.06 19.10
CA ALA A 131 -0.87 -9.37 20.25
C ALA A 131 0.43 -10.09 19.87
N ASP A 132 0.49 -10.75 18.70
CA ASP A 132 1.72 -11.34 18.17
C ASP A 132 2.79 -10.29 17.82
N GLY A 133 2.39 -9.03 17.75
CA GLY A 133 3.28 -7.89 17.61
C GLY A 133 4.04 -7.86 16.28
N PHE A 134 5.15 -7.13 16.27
CA PHE A 134 5.98 -6.97 15.09
C PHE A 134 6.59 -8.29 14.59
N GLY A 135 6.76 -9.30 15.43
CA GLY A 135 7.33 -10.59 15.02
C GLY A 135 6.54 -11.32 13.94
N LEU A 136 5.20 -11.19 13.94
CA LEU A 136 4.36 -11.72 12.86
C LEU A 136 4.49 -10.86 11.59
N VAL A 137 4.40 -9.54 11.72
CA VAL A 137 4.54 -8.60 10.59
C VAL A 137 5.90 -8.77 9.94
N ASP A 138 6.98 -8.81 10.72
CA ASP A 138 8.34 -9.01 10.22
C ASP A 138 8.45 -10.34 9.45
N SER A 139 7.79 -11.41 9.94
CA SER A 139 7.79 -12.70 9.25
C SER A 139 7.00 -12.66 7.92
N LEU A 140 5.88 -11.93 7.88
CA LEU A 140 5.06 -11.79 6.66
C LEU A 140 5.72 -10.89 5.61
N LEU A 141 6.47 -9.87 6.06
CA LEU A 141 7.16 -8.92 5.19
C LEU A 141 8.61 -9.33 4.86
N SER A 142 9.08 -10.47 5.36
CA SER A 142 10.43 -11.01 5.12
C SER A 142 10.44 -11.99 3.93
N PRO A 143 11.64 -12.23 3.34
CA PRO A 143 11.83 -13.34 2.42
C PRO A 143 11.38 -14.66 3.02
N LEU A 144 10.99 -15.60 2.16
CA LEU A 144 10.70 -16.98 2.59
C LEU A 144 11.93 -17.56 3.31
N SER A 145 11.84 -17.69 4.60
CA SER A 145 12.89 -18.19 5.50
C SER A 145 12.25 -18.94 6.66
N VAL A 146 13.05 -19.60 7.47
CA VAL A 146 12.55 -20.21 8.71
C VAL A 146 12.00 -19.10 9.61
N PRO A 147 10.71 -19.12 9.94
CA PRO A 147 10.08 -18.07 10.72
C PRO A 147 10.67 -18.00 12.14
N ARG A 148 10.89 -16.79 12.66
CA ARG A 148 11.30 -16.60 14.06
C ARG A 148 10.22 -17.03 15.06
N ALA A 149 8.94 -17.01 14.64
CA ALA A 149 7.79 -17.39 15.46
C ALA A 149 6.86 -18.37 14.68
N PRO A 150 7.29 -19.64 14.45
CA PRO A 150 6.60 -20.56 13.56
C PRO A 150 5.16 -20.87 13.99
N LEU A 151 4.89 -20.99 15.29
CA LEU A 151 3.54 -21.25 15.81
C LEU A 151 2.59 -20.09 15.59
N ARG A 152 3.07 -18.85 15.73
CA ARG A 152 2.28 -17.63 15.46
C ARG A 152 1.93 -17.52 13.98
N LEU A 153 2.92 -17.73 13.12
CA LEU A 153 2.73 -17.73 11.68
C LEU A 153 1.80 -18.87 11.22
N ALA A 154 1.92 -20.07 11.81
CA ALA A 154 1.02 -21.20 11.53
C ALA A 154 -0.43 -20.90 11.94
N ARG A 155 -0.64 -20.31 13.14
CA ARG A 155 -1.97 -19.90 13.61
C ARG A 155 -2.59 -18.85 12.68
N TYR A 156 -1.85 -17.80 12.35
CA TYR A 156 -2.30 -16.80 11.39
C TYR A 156 -2.57 -17.42 10.01
N GLY A 157 -1.66 -18.25 9.51
CA GLY A 157 -1.75 -18.88 8.19
C GLY A 157 -2.94 -19.82 8.05
N ALA A 158 -3.31 -20.54 9.12
CA ALA A 158 -4.46 -21.45 9.11
C ALA A 158 -5.79 -20.73 8.81
N LEU A 159 -5.96 -19.50 9.31
CA LEU A 159 -7.11 -18.64 9.02
C LEU A 159 -6.87 -17.77 7.79
N GLY A 160 -5.67 -17.21 7.66
CA GLY A 160 -5.33 -16.24 6.64
C GLY A 160 -5.29 -16.78 5.21
N ILE A 161 -5.08 -18.09 5.04
CA ILE A 161 -5.15 -18.73 3.71
C ILE A 161 -6.57 -18.82 3.18
N LEU A 162 -7.59 -18.77 4.05
CA LEU A 162 -8.96 -18.88 3.66
C LEU A 162 -9.43 -17.68 2.82
N PRO A 163 -10.39 -17.87 1.90
CA PRO A 163 -11.15 -16.77 1.34
C PRO A 163 -11.85 -15.96 2.44
N ALA A 164 -11.92 -14.64 2.31
CA ALA A 164 -12.59 -13.80 3.31
C ALA A 164 -14.05 -14.17 3.51
N THR A 165 -14.73 -14.63 2.45
CA THR A 165 -16.10 -15.14 2.52
C THR A 165 -16.23 -16.41 3.37
N VAL A 166 -15.24 -17.30 3.29
CA VAL A 166 -15.21 -18.53 4.11
C VAL A 166 -14.85 -18.16 5.55
N LEU A 167 -13.77 -17.40 5.74
CA LEU A 167 -13.32 -16.96 7.06
C LEU A 167 -14.43 -16.22 7.81
N GLY A 168 -15.10 -15.27 7.15
CA GLY A 168 -16.18 -14.50 7.74
C GLY A 168 -17.36 -15.36 8.21
N ARG A 169 -17.75 -16.36 7.42
CA ARG A 169 -18.89 -17.24 7.76
C ARG A 169 -18.53 -18.31 8.79
N THR A 170 -17.27 -18.76 8.85
CA THR A 170 -16.85 -19.80 9.79
C THR A 170 -16.53 -19.24 11.17
N VAL A 171 -15.90 -18.06 11.23
CA VAL A 171 -15.44 -17.44 12.49
C VAL A 171 -16.54 -16.57 13.11
N PHE A 172 -17.29 -15.80 12.30
CA PHE A 172 -18.28 -14.84 12.79
C PHE A 172 -19.71 -15.25 12.51
N ALA A 173 -20.60 -14.99 13.47
CA ALA A 173 -22.03 -15.28 13.35
C ALA A 173 -22.83 -14.08 12.81
N GLY A 174 -22.51 -12.87 13.27
CA GLY A 174 -23.25 -11.63 12.98
C GLY A 174 -22.81 -10.93 11.71
N VAL A 175 -23.73 -10.16 11.14
CA VAL A 175 -23.48 -9.37 9.92
C VAL A 175 -22.41 -8.31 10.12
N ARG A 176 -22.38 -7.68 11.31
CA ARG A 176 -21.45 -6.60 11.65
C ARG A 176 -19.99 -7.05 11.56
N ALA A 177 -19.64 -8.15 12.22
CA ALA A 177 -18.29 -8.70 12.21
C ALA A 177 -17.86 -9.17 10.80
N ARG A 178 -18.78 -9.81 10.08
CA ARG A 178 -18.55 -10.27 8.70
C ARG A 178 -18.32 -9.10 7.75
N ALA A 179 -19.12 -8.05 7.86
CA ALA A 179 -19.02 -6.85 7.02
C ALA A 179 -17.70 -6.12 7.29
N LEU A 180 -17.31 -5.96 8.56
CA LEU A 180 -16.05 -5.36 8.93
C LEU A 180 -14.85 -6.12 8.34
N LEU A 181 -14.83 -7.46 8.48
CA LEU A 181 -13.79 -8.29 7.87
C LEU A 181 -13.76 -8.13 6.35
N ALA A 182 -14.92 -8.08 5.69
CA ALA A 182 -15.01 -7.91 4.24
C ALA A 182 -14.46 -6.56 3.78
N GLY A 183 -14.78 -5.46 4.47
CA GLY A 183 -14.22 -4.13 4.19
C GLY A 183 -12.70 -4.13 4.28
N MET A 184 -12.13 -4.76 5.32
CA MET A 184 -10.68 -4.93 5.46
C MET A 184 -10.09 -5.81 4.36
N ALA A 185 -10.74 -6.91 4.00
CA ALA A 185 -10.26 -7.87 3.01
C ALA A 185 -10.30 -7.30 1.58
N ALA A 186 -11.21 -6.37 1.29
CA ALA A 186 -11.33 -5.73 -0.02
C ALA A 186 -10.09 -4.90 -0.41
N HIS A 187 -9.26 -4.47 0.56
CA HIS A 187 -7.94 -3.90 0.27
C HIS A 187 -7.01 -4.84 -0.51
N SER A 188 -7.30 -6.14 -0.56
CA SER A 188 -6.55 -7.08 -1.39
C SER A 188 -6.75 -6.85 -2.90
N MET A 189 -7.80 -6.11 -3.31
CA MET A 189 -8.18 -5.88 -4.71
C MET A 189 -8.41 -7.18 -5.47
N VAL A 190 -8.91 -8.21 -4.78
CA VAL A 190 -9.16 -9.55 -5.33
C VAL A 190 -10.57 -9.99 -4.92
N ASP A 191 -11.25 -10.74 -5.79
CA ASP A 191 -12.52 -11.39 -5.43
C ASP A 191 -12.40 -12.10 -4.07
N LEU A 192 -13.22 -11.70 -3.10
CA LEU A 192 -13.16 -12.16 -1.71
C LEU A 192 -13.41 -13.66 -1.52
N ARG A 193 -13.81 -14.35 -2.59
CA ARG A 193 -13.95 -15.82 -2.65
C ARG A 193 -12.63 -16.52 -2.99
N ARG A 194 -11.54 -15.76 -3.26
CA ARG A 194 -10.21 -16.33 -3.55
C ARG A 194 -9.40 -16.53 -2.27
N PRO A 195 -8.52 -17.55 -2.25
CA PRO A 195 -7.60 -17.78 -1.14
C PRO A 195 -6.78 -16.55 -0.77
N ILE A 196 -6.31 -16.47 0.46
CA ILE A 196 -5.50 -15.44 1.10
C ILE A 196 -6.20 -14.10 1.37
N THR A 197 -7.38 -13.84 0.80
CA THR A 197 -8.10 -12.57 1.05
C THR A 197 -8.51 -12.41 2.53
N GLY A 198 -8.78 -13.51 3.24
CA GLY A 198 -9.00 -13.50 4.68
C GLY A 198 -7.76 -13.02 5.46
N GLY A 199 -6.57 -13.42 5.02
CA GLY A 199 -5.31 -12.97 5.61
C GLY A 199 -5.08 -11.46 5.47
N TYR A 200 -5.37 -10.89 4.29
CA TYR A 200 -5.33 -9.44 4.12
C TYR A 200 -6.24 -8.72 5.12
N GLY A 201 -7.50 -9.17 5.24
CA GLY A 201 -8.45 -8.60 6.18
C GLY A 201 -8.00 -8.71 7.63
N MET A 202 -7.51 -9.88 8.04
CA MET A 202 -7.00 -10.10 9.41
C MET A 202 -5.76 -9.26 9.72
N LEU A 203 -4.81 -9.16 8.79
CA LEU A 203 -3.59 -8.39 8.99
C LEU A 203 -3.90 -6.90 9.15
N LEU A 204 -4.71 -6.33 8.25
CA LEU A 204 -5.06 -4.91 8.32
C LEU A 204 -5.87 -4.58 9.58
N ALA A 205 -6.81 -5.44 9.96
CA ALA A 205 -7.54 -5.29 11.21
C ALA A 205 -6.62 -5.39 12.43
N ALA A 206 -5.67 -6.33 12.43
CA ALA A 206 -4.68 -6.47 13.52
C ALA A 206 -3.75 -5.24 13.62
N LEU A 207 -3.32 -4.69 12.48
CA LEU A 207 -2.52 -3.46 12.44
C LEU A 207 -3.26 -2.25 13.01
N ALA A 208 -4.58 -2.17 12.84
CA ALA A 208 -5.40 -1.12 13.44
C ALA A 208 -5.29 -1.13 14.99
N HIS A 209 -5.23 -2.32 15.57
CA HIS A 209 -5.05 -2.50 17.02
C HIS A 209 -3.58 -2.32 17.45
N GLN A 210 -2.65 -2.80 16.66
CA GLN A 210 -1.22 -2.84 17.02
C GLN A 210 -0.54 -1.47 16.87
N VAL A 211 -0.63 -0.85 15.69
CA VAL A 211 0.05 0.42 15.37
C VAL A 211 -0.93 1.56 15.07
N GLY A 212 -2.21 1.27 14.86
CA GLY A 212 -3.22 2.20 14.38
C GLY A 212 -3.18 2.41 12.87
N TRP A 213 -4.09 3.26 12.39
CA TRP A 213 -4.18 3.65 10.99
C TRP A 213 -3.91 5.16 10.84
N PRO A 214 -2.65 5.60 11.01
CA PRO A 214 -2.28 7.00 10.97
C PRO A 214 -2.24 7.55 9.56
N VAL A 215 -2.39 8.87 9.48
CA VAL A 215 -1.97 9.67 8.33
C VAL A 215 -0.68 10.42 8.66
N VAL A 216 0.05 10.86 7.66
CA VAL A 216 1.18 11.78 7.84
C VAL A 216 0.63 13.21 7.95
N ARG A 217 1.01 13.94 9.00
CA ARG A 217 0.62 15.35 9.16
C ARG A 217 1.12 16.18 7.96
N GLY A 218 0.20 16.93 7.34
CA GLY A 218 0.48 17.74 6.17
C GLY A 218 0.60 17.01 4.84
N GLY A 219 0.40 15.65 4.81
CA GLY A 219 0.39 14.86 3.58
C GLY A 219 1.47 13.79 3.50
N SER A 220 1.17 12.74 2.76
CA SER A 220 2.09 11.60 2.57
C SER A 220 3.41 11.99 1.90
N ALA A 221 3.44 13.10 1.13
CA ALA A 221 4.66 13.66 0.56
C ALA A 221 5.73 13.99 1.61
N ARG A 222 5.32 14.27 2.85
CA ARG A 222 6.25 14.48 3.98
C ARG A 222 7.09 13.24 4.29
N LEU A 223 6.52 12.04 4.13
CA LEU A 223 7.28 10.79 4.28
C LEU A 223 8.34 10.65 3.18
N ALA A 224 7.98 10.96 1.94
CA ALA A 224 8.96 10.96 0.85
C ALA A 224 10.08 11.99 1.10
N ALA A 225 9.72 13.20 1.51
CA ALA A 225 10.69 14.25 1.84
C ALA A 225 11.63 13.85 2.98
N ALA A 226 11.11 13.22 4.05
CA ALA A 226 11.93 12.73 5.16
C ALA A 226 12.94 11.66 4.70
N LEU A 227 12.51 10.74 3.82
CA LEU A 227 13.38 9.71 3.25
C LEU A 227 14.47 10.33 2.33
N VAL A 228 14.12 11.31 1.50
CA VAL A 228 15.07 12.05 0.66
C VAL A 228 16.09 12.81 1.53
N ASN A 229 15.61 13.52 2.55
CA ASN A 229 16.48 14.24 3.48
C ASN A 229 17.46 13.28 4.18
N LEU A 230 16.99 12.10 4.58
CA LEU A 230 17.81 11.08 5.21
C LEU A 230 18.85 10.49 4.24
N LEU A 231 18.49 10.31 2.96
CA LEU A 231 19.42 9.90 1.90
C LEU A 231 20.55 10.93 1.75
N VAL A 232 20.19 12.21 1.63
CA VAL A 232 21.15 13.31 1.48
C VAL A 232 22.04 13.44 2.72
N ALA A 233 21.45 13.37 3.92
CA ALA A 233 22.22 13.39 5.18
C ALA A 233 23.18 12.19 5.31
N SER A 234 22.87 11.08 4.61
CA SER A 234 23.75 9.90 4.53
C SER A 234 24.77 9.97 3.39
N GLY A 235 24.92 11.14 2.72
CA GLY A 235 25.87 11.35 1.63
C GLY A 235 25.40 10.93 0.24
N GLY A 236 24.12 10.61 0.08
CA GLY A 236 23.51 10.32 -1.22
C GLY A 236 23.11 11.59 -1.98
N VAL A 237 22.86 11.43 -3.27
CA VAL A 237 22.35 12.46 -4.19
C VAL A 237 20.99 12.02 -4.72
N ALA A 238 20.04 12.94 -4.84
CA ALA A 238 18.73 12.67 -5.40
C ALA A 238 18.38 13.71 -6.47
N GLU A 239 17.91 13.24 -7.62
CA GLU A 239 17.61 14.06 -8.80
C GLU A 239 16.22 13.73 -9.35
N THR A 240 15.45 14.75 -9.73
CA THR A 240 14.13 14.65 -10.39
C THR A 240 14.23 14.99 -11.88
N GLY A 241 13.17 14.70 -12.65
CA GLY A 241 13.15 14.98 -14.09
C GLY A 241 13.99 14.01 -14.93
N HIS A 242 14.53 12.95 -14.35
CA HIS A 242 15.39 11.95 -15.01
C HIS A 242 14.63 10.65 -15.34
N LEU A 243 13.80 10.70 -16.37
CA LEU A 243 13.10 9.50 -16.84
C LEU A 243 14.04 8.54 -17.55
N VAL A 244 14.42 7.46 -16.88
CA VAL A 244 15.24 6.38 -17.44
C VAL A 244 14.40 5.55 -18.41
N LYS A 245 14.79 5.54 -19.69
CA LYS A 245 14.14 4.81 -20.77
C LYS A 245 14.94 3.59 -21.24
N ASP A 246 16.23 3.63 -21.04
CA ASP A 246 17.18 2.55 -21.34
C ASP A 246 18.16 2.41 -20.17
N LEU A 247 18.64 1.20 -19.92
CA LEU A 247 19.63 0.95 -18.87
C LEU A 247 20.97 1.71 -19.14
N ALA A 248 21.23 2.07 -20.40
CA ALA A 248 22.38 2.89 -20.77
C ALA A 248 22.26 4.37 -20.31
N ASP A 249 21.05 4.85 -19.99
CA ASP A 249 20.83 6.18 -19.41
C ASP A 249 21.28 6.25 -17.94
N VAL A 250 21.45 5.08 -17.30
CA VAL A 250 21.85 4.98 -15.90
C VAL A 250 23.38 5.05 -15.80
N PRO A 251 23.95 5.95 -14.97
CA PRO A 251 25.39 5.98 -14.71
C PRO A 251 25.91 4.61 -14.28
N GLN A 252 27.08 4.23 -14.77
CA GLN A 252 27.70 2.95 -14.43
C GLN A 252 27.98 2.87 -12.93
N ALA A 253 27.43 1.86 -12.27
CA ALA A 253 27.63 1.59 -10.86
C ALA A 253 27.64 0.07 -10.59
N PRO A 254 28.37 -0.39 -9.56
CA PRO A 254 28.35 -1.80 -9.14
C PRO A 254 26.96 -2.31 -8.75
N VAL A 255 26.07 -1.42 -8.27
CA VAL A 255 24.70 -1.74 -7.85
C VAL A 255 23.71 -0.81 -8.55
N ILE A 256 22.67 -1.40 -9.16
CA ILE A 256 21.53 -0.68 -9.71
C ILE A 256 20.26 -1.29 -9.13
N LEU A 257 19.46 -0.49 -8.40
CA LEU A 257 18.14 -0.87 -7.93
C LEU A 257 17.07 -0.26 -8.84
N LEU A 258 16.15 -1.07 -9.34
CA LEU A 258 15.04 -0.64 -10.18
C LEU A 258 13.72 -0.69 -9.38
N ASP A 259 13.22 0.47 -8.93
CA ASP A 259 11.86 0.60 -8.37
C ASP A 259 10.82 0.71 -9.48
N LEU A 260 10.88 -0.25 -10.39
CA LEU A 260 10.09 -0.34 -11.60
C LEU A 260 9.30 -1.65 -11.63
N THR A 261 8.08 -1.61 -12.20
CA THR A 261 7.29 -2.84 -12.41
C THR A 261 7.84 -3.64 -13.60
N PRO A 262 7.49 -4.93 -13.73
CA PRO A 262 7.99 -5.79 -14.81
C PRO A 262 7.86 -5.21 -16.22
N ARG A 263 6.79 -4.45 -16.51
CA ARG A 263 6.61 -3.81 -17.82
C ARG A 263 7.69 -2.76 -18.10
N GLN A 264 8.00 -1.90 -17.12
CA GLN A 264 9.06 -0.90 -17.26
C GLN A 264 10.44 -1.55 -17.27
N VAL A 265 10.66 -2.59 -16.46
CA VAL A 265 11.92 -3.34 -16.47
C VAL A 265 12.19 -3.94 -17.86
N LEU A 266 11.16 -4.49 -18.51
CA LEU A 266 11.28 -4.98 -19.88
C LEU A 266 11.61 -3.86 -20.86
N ALA A 267 11.03 -2.69 -20.71
CA ALA A 267 11.30 -1.53 -21.55
C ALA A 267 12.74 -1.01 -21.33
N VAL A 268 13.16 -0.82 -20.08
CA VAL A 268 14.46 -0.24 -19.71
C VAL A 268 15.62 -1.20 -19.98
N CYS A 269 15.47 -2.49 -19.65
CA CYS A 269 16.56 -3.46 -19.82
C CYS A 269 16.64 -4.06 -21.24
N GLY A 270 15.51 -4.08 -21.96
CA GLY A 270 15.43 -4.52 -23.35
C GLY A 270 16.04 -5.89 -23.60
N GLU A 271 16.80 -6.00 -24.71
CA GLU A 271 17.46 -7.23 -25.16
C GLU A 271 18.62 -7.68 -24.26
N ARG A 272 19.03 -6.88 -23.28
CA ARG A 272 20.06 -7.27 -22.29
C ARG A 272 19.55 -8.40 -21.38
N LEU A 273 18.22 -8.53 -21.21
CA LEU A 273 17.64 -9.62 -20.44
C LEU A 273 17.65 -10.93 -21.22
N PRO A 274 18.09 -12.05 -20.61
CA PRO A 274 17.93 -13.36 -21.23
C PRO A 274 16.47 -13.65 -21.60
N ALA A 275 16.21 -14.17 -22.80
CA ALA A 275 14.87 -14.37 -23.35
C ALA A 275 13.92 -15.17 -22.42
N GLY A 276 14.44 -16.15 -21.67
CA GLY A 276 13.66 -16.92 -20.70
C GLY A 276 13.20 -16.09 -19.49
N TYR A 277 14.01 -15.12 -19.04
CA TYR A 277 13.65 -14.21 -17.95
C TYR A 277 12.66 -13.14 -18.44
N ALA A 278 12.93 -12.56 -19.61
CA ALA A 278 12.03 -11.57 -20.22
C ALA A 278 10.62 -12.14 -20.45
N ARG A 279 10.50 -13.40 -20.92
CA ARG A 279 9.19 -14.07 -21.05
C ARG A 279 8.47 -14.22 -19.70
N ARG A 280 9.19 -14.55 -18.61
CA ARG A 280 8.58 -14.65 -17.27
C ARG A 280 8.09 -13.30 -16.78
N LEU A 281 8.86 -12.23 -16.97
CA LEU A 281 8.42 -10.88 -16.65
C LEU A 281 7.24 -10.45 -17.53
N GLY A 282 7.23 -10.77 -18.82
CA GLY A 282 6.12 -10.49 -19.73
C GLY A 282 4.81 -11.22 -19.38
N GLY A 283 4.91 -12.36 -18.68
CA GLY A 283 3.77 -13.08 -18.13
C GLY A 283 3.25 -12.56 -16.79
N TYR A 284 3.83 -11.48 -16.26
CA TYR A 284 3.38 -10.87 -15.01
C TYR A 284 2.01 -10.23 -15.17
N ARG A 285 1.10 -10.50 -14.23
CA ARG A 285 -0.28 -10.02 -14.29
C ARG A 285 -0.46 -8.83 -13.37
N TYR A 286 -1.06 -7.76 -13.89
CA TYR A 286 -1.53 -6.64 -13.10
C TYR A 286 -2.93 -6.91 -12.55
N GLY A 287 -3.24 -6.32 -11.40
CA GLY A 287 -4.52 -6.43 -10.73
C GLY A 287 -5.59 -5.50 -11.34
N PRO A 288 -6.78 -5.43 -10.75
CA PRO A 288 -7.76 -4.41 -11.06
C PRO A 288 -7.15 -3.02 -10.93
N GLY A 289 -7.65 -2.07 -11.69
CA GLY A 289 -7.36 -0.67 -11.49
C GLY A 289 -8.27 -0.04 -10.43
N VAL A 290 -7.96 1.18 -10.05
CA VAL A 290 -8.86 2.01 -9.24
C VAL A 290 -9.33 3.22 -10.03
N PHE A 291 -10.57 3.62 -9.80
CA PHE A 291 -11.12 4.91 -10.22
C PHE A 291 -11.28 5.75 -8.97
N LYS A 292 -10.54 6.85 -8.89
CA LYS A 292 -10.42 7.69 -7.69
C LYS A 292 -11.02 9.06 -7.93
N VAL A 293 -11.68 9.59 -6.92
CA VAL A 293 -12.17 10.97 -6.88
C VAL A 293 -11.69 11.64 -5.60
N ASP A 294 -11.23 12.87 -5.71
CA ASP A 294 -10.85 13.75 -4.62
C ASP A 294 -11.84 14.92 -4.55
N TRP A 295 -12.27 15.29 -3.35
CA TRP A 295 -13.17 16.42 -3.13
C TRP A 295 -12.60 17.39 -2.12
N ALA A 296 -12.71 18.70 -2.42
CA ALA A 296 -12.68 19.76 -1.45
C ALA A 296 -14.11 20.02 -0.98
N LEU A 297 -14.34 19.99 0.34
CA LEU A 297 -15.66 20.09 0.95
C LEU A 297 -15.77 21.36 1.81
N SER A 298 -16.96 21.96 1.82
CA SER A 298 -17.29 23.12 2.66
C SER A 298 -17.34 22.80 4.17
N GLY A 299 -17.43 21.53 4.54
CA GLY A 299 -17.51 21.04 5.92
C GLY A 299 -17.28 19.54 6.01
N PRO A 300 -17.43 18.94 7.21
CA PRO A 300 -17.30 17.50 7.42
C PRO A 300 -18.41 16.73 6.71
N VAL A 301 -18.11 15.48 6.29
CA VAL A 301 -19.07 14.58 5.66
C VAL A 301 -20.23 14.30 6.62
N PRO A 302 -21.52 14.46 6.20
CA PRO A 302 -22.69 14.38 7.06
C PRO A 302 -23.15 12.92 7.27
N TRP A 303 -22.30 12.10 7.87
CA TRP A 303 -22.59 10.68 8.11
C TRP A 303 -23.86 10.49 8.94
N ARG A 304 -24.71 9.52 8.58
CA ARG A 304 -25.91 9.16 9.37
C ARG A 304 -25.57 8.77 10.83
N ASP A 305 -24.46 8.04 10.97
CA ASP A 305 -23.83 7.80 12.27
C ASP A 305 -22.67 8.78 12.41
N PRO A 306 -22.79 9.82 13.25
CA PRO A 306 -21.79 10.88 13.35
C PRO A 306 -20.42 10.37 13.82
N ARG A 307 -20.36 9.21 14.49
CA ARG A 307 -19.09 8.59 14.93
C ARG A 307 -18.21 8.16 13.77
N VAL A 308 -18.76 7.99 12.57
CA VAL A 308 -17.98 7.72 11.33
C VAL A 308 -17.08 8.91 10.99
N GLY A 309 -17.45 10.13 11.40
CA GLY A 309 -16.65 11.33 11.24
C GLY A 309 -15.29 11.28 11.97
N ASP A 310 -15.18 10.47 13.02
CA ASP A 310 -13.95 10.28 13.79
C ASP A 310 -12.95 9.31 13.14
N ALA A 311 -13.33 8.64 12.05
CA ALA A 311 -12.49 7.68 11.34
C ALA A 311 -11.79 8.33 10.14
N ALA A 312 -10.47 8.12 9.98
CA ALA A 312 -9.81 8.54 8.76
C ALA A 312 -10.19 7.67 7.56
N THR A 313 -10.47 6.39 7.76
CA THR A 313 -10.85 5.45 6.69
C THR A 313 -12.27 4.95 6.88
N VAL A 314 -13.05 4.94 5.79
CA VAL A 314 -14.43 4.45 5.79
C VAL A 314 -14.61 3.44 4.65
N HIS A 315 -15.10 2.25 4.98
CA HIS A 315 -15.42 1.20 4.03
C HIS A 315 -16.91 1.24 3.68
N LEU A 316 -17.26 1.61 2.46
CA LEU A 316 -18.63 1.68 1.97
C LEU A 316 -18.88 0.50 1.02
N GLY A 317 -19.78 -0.39 1.38
CA GLY A 317 -20.06 -1.58 0.55
C GLY A 317 -21.17 -2.46 1.13
N GLY A 318 -21.58 -2.18 2.38
CA GLY A 318 -22.61 -2.95 3.07
C GLY A 318 -22.11 -4.29 3.62
N THR A 319 -22.84 -5.38 3.41
CA THR A 319 -22.54 -6.70 3.99
C THR A 319 -21.39 -7.42 3.28
N LEU A 320 -20.87 -8.48 3.89
CA LEU A 320 -19.88 -9.38 3.28
C LEU A 320 -20.33 -9.85 1.87
N GLU A 321 -21.58 -10.20 1.73
CA GLU A 321 -22.14 -10.71 0.49
C GLU A 321 -22.18 -9.63 -0.60
N GLN A 322 -22.55 -8.40 -0.24
CA GLN A 322 -22.59 -7.26 -1.15
C GLN A 322 -21.19 -6.90 -1.66
N ILE A 323 -20.22 -6.80 -0.73
CA ILE A 323 -18.82 -6.51 -1.09
C ILE A 323 -18.25 -7.64 -1.95
N ALA A 324 -18.44 -8.91 -1.55
CA ALA A 324 -17.93 -10.05 -2.31
C ALA A 324 -18.55 -10.15 -3.71
N SER A 325 -19.83 -9.76 -3.87
CA SER A 325 -20.47 -9.71 -5.19
C SER A 325 -19.89 -8.60 -6.06
N ALA A 326 -19.69 -7.39 -5.51
CA ALA A 326 -19.12 -6.27 -6.22
C ALA A 326 -17.69 -6.57 -6.69
N GLU A 327 -16.83 -7.10 -5.80
CA GLU A 327 -15.45 -7.46 -6.14
C GLU A 327 -15.38 -8.59 -7.18
N ALA A 328 -16.31 -9.53 -7.13
CA ALA A 328 -16.40 -10.60 -8.10
C ALA A 328 -16.81 -10.11 -9.49
N GLU A 329 -17.71 -9.13 -9.55
CA GLU A 329 -18.13 -8.50 -10.79
C GLU A 329 -16.97 -7.74 -11.45
N VAL A 330 -16.20 -6.96 -10.67
CA VAL A 330 -14.99 -6.30 -11.14
C VAL A 330 -13.97 -7.32 -11.66
N ALA A 331 -13.77 -8.41 -10.93
CA ALA A 331 -12.86 -9.49 -11.34
C ALA A 331 -13.29 -10.19 -12.64
N ALA A 332 -14.59 -10.16 -12.95
CA ALA A 332 -15.17 -10.65 -14.22
C ALA A 332 -15.15 -9.60 -15.34
N GLY A 333 -14.63 -8.39 -15.10
CA GLY A 333 -14.58 -7.29 -16.08
C GLY A 333 -15.82 -6.40 -16.08
N GLY A 334 -16.70 -6.53 -15.08
CA GLY A 334 -17.92 -5.74 -14.93
C GLY A 334 -17.76 -4.48 -14.08
N TYR A 335 -18.86 -3.75 -13.92
CA TYR A 335 -18.95 -2.48 -13.21
C TYR A 335 -20.16 -2.49 -12.28
N PRO A 336 -20.01 -2.91 -11.01
CA PRO A 336 -21.14 -3.01 -10.09
C PRO A 336 -21.83 -1.65 -9.89
N ASP A 337 -23.14 -1.62 -9.87
CA ASP A 337 -23.94 -0.42 -9.60
C ASP A 337 -23.66 0.13 -8.20
N ARG A 338 -23.43 -0.79 -7.24
CA ARG A 338 -23.06 -0.48 -5.86
C ARG A 338 -21.66 -1.03 -5.58
N PRO A 339 -20.59 -0.33 -6.02
CA PRO A 339 -19.22 -0.80 -5.82
C PRO A 339 -18.85 -0.80 -4.33
N TYR A 340 -17.88 -1.62 -3.96
CA TYR A 340 -17.10 -1.34 -2.77
C TYR A 340 -16.35 -0.03 -2.98
N VAL A 341 -16.48 0.89 -2.03
CA VAL A 341 -15.78 2.18 -2.05
C VAL A 341 -14.94 2.30 -0.77
N LEU A 342 -13.67 2.55 -0.94
CA LEU A 342 -12.79 2.98 0.14
C LEU A 342 -12.73 4.50 0.13
N ALA A 343 -13.19 5.12 1.21
CA ALA A 343 -13.15 6.56 1.40
C ALA A 343 -12.17 6.92 2.52
N VAL A 344 -11.43 8.02 2.33
CA VAL A 344 -10.50 8.54 3.34
C VAL A 344 -10.77 10.02 3.55
N GLN A 345 -10.95 10.39 4.82
CA GLN A 345 -11.16 11.74 5.31
C GLN A 345 -10.01 12.14 6.25
N PRO A 346 -8.85 12.57 5.71
CA PRO A 346 -7.65 12.77 6.51
C PRO A 346 -7.84 13.86 7.58
N CYS A 347 -8.77 14.79 7.41
CA CYS A 347 -9.07 15.83 8.38
C CYS A 347 -9.56 15.29 9.74
N ALA A 348 -10.05 14.04 9.80
CA ALA A 348 -10.39 13.38 11.07
C ALA A 348 -9.16 13.20 12.00
N ALA A 349 -7.96 13.11 11.42
CA ALA A 349 -6.71 13.00 12.15
C ALA A 349 -5.85 14.27 12.02
N ASP A 350 -5.91 14.96 10.89
CA ASP A 350 -5.07 16.11 10.54
C ASP A 350 -5.90 17.27 9.96
N PRO A 351 -6.45 18.15 10.79
CA PRO A 351 -7.24 19.28 10.33
C PRO A 351 -6.47 20.28 9.45
N SER A 352 -5.14 20.23 9.40
CA SER A 352 -4.33 21.11 8.56
C SER A 352 -4.48 20.85 7.05
N ARG A 353 -5.17 19.76 6.67
CA ARG A 353 -5.40 19.38 5.27
C ARG A 353 -6.37 20.29 4.52
N ALA A 354 -7.18 21.08 5.25
CA ALA A 354 -8.13 22.03 4.67
C ALA A 354 -8.26 23.28 5.54
N PRO A 355 -8.51 24.47 4.97
CA PRO A 355 -8.59 25.71 5.72
C PRO A 355 -9.96 25.90 6.39
N GLY A 356 -9.99 26.56 7.55
CA GLY A 356 -11.20 27.18 8.12
C GLY A 356 -12.37 26.23 8.40
N GLY A 357 -12.12 25.02 8.92
CA GLY A 357 -13.17 24.03 9.22
C GLY A 357 -13.73 23.30 7.98
N ARG A 358 -13.15 23.55 6.80
CA ARG A 358 -13.40 22.79 5.58
C ARG A 358 -12.72 21.41 5.65
N HIS A 359 -13.09 20.53 4.72
CA HIS A 359 -12.58 19.16 4.73
C HIS A 359 -12.08 18.73 3.36
N VAL A 360 -11.18 17.75 3.33
CA VAL A 360 -10.86 16.94 2.16
C VAL A 360 -11.43 15.55 2.34
N LEU A 361 -11.96 15.01 1.28
CA LEU A 361 -12.31 13.61 1.15
C LEU A 361 -11.70 13.09 -0.15
N TRP A 362 -11.22 11.88 -0.16
CA TRP A 362 -11.03 11.15 -1.40
C TRP A 362 -11.60 9.74 -1.27
N ALA A 363 -12.01 9.17 -2.38
CA ALA A 363 -12.46 7.80 -2.41
C ALA A 363 -12.12 7.13 -3.73
N TYR A 364 -12.01 5.81 -3.72
CA TYR A 364 -11.94 5.02 -4.93
C TYR A 364 -12.85 3.80 -4.88
N CYS A 365 -13.20 3.31 -6.06
CA CYS A 365 -13.71 1.96 -6.25
C CYS A 365 -12.78 1.17 -7.17
N HIS A 366 -12.85 -0.16 -7.10
CA HIS A 366 -12.14 -1.03 -8.02
C HIS A 366 -12.85 -1.07 -9.38
N VAL A 367 -12.04 -1.13 -10.44
CA VAL A 367 -12.49 -1.23 -11.84
C VAL A 367 -11.62 -2.23 -12.58
N PRO A 368 -12.05 -2.78 -13.71
CA PRO A 368 -11.17 -3.57 -14.57
C PRO A 368 -9.89 -2.82 -14.92
N ASN A 369 -8.75 -3.53 -14.98
CA ASN A 369 -7.45 -2.91 -15.32
C ASN A 369 -7.53 -2.12 -16.63
N GLY A 370 -7.04 -0.88 -16.62
CA GLY A 370 -7.05 0.00 -17.78
C GLY A 370 -8.42 0.58 -18.15
N SER A 371 -9.43 0.45 -17.29
CA SER A 371 -10.79 0.96 -17.54
C SER A 371 -10.80 2.46 -17.83
N GLY A 372 -11.56 2.85 -18.87
CA GLY A 372 -11.89 4.26 -19.17
C GLY A 372 -13.26 4.70 -18.65
N THR A 373 -14.02 3.81 -17.99
CA THR A 373 -15.39 4.09 -17.55
C THR A 373 -15.40 5.04 -16.36
N ASP A 374 -16.16 6.12 -16.46
CA ASP A 374 -16.38 7.05 -15.34
C ASP A 374 -17.24 6.41 -14.26
N ARG A 375 -16.76 6.45 -13.03
CA ARG A 375 -17.44 5.89 -11.85
C ARG A 375 -17.77 6.95 -10.80
N THR A 376 -17.62 8.23 -11.13
CA THR A 376 -17.87 9.34 -10.18
C THR A 376 -19.25 9.24 -9.55
N ALA A 377 -20.30 9.12 -10.37
CA ALA A 377 -21.67 9.04 -9.89
C ALA A 377 -21.92 7.79 -9.00
N ALA A 378 -21.31 6.65 -9.33
CA ALA A 378 -21.44 5.44 -8.53
C ALA A 378 -20.78 5.57 -7.16
N ILE A 379 -19.60 6.21 -7.10
CA ILE A 379 -18.89 6.50 -5.84
C ILE A 379 -19.70 7.50 -5.00
N GLU A 380 -20.13 8.61 -5.59
CA GLU A 380 -20.92 9.63 -4.90
C GLU A 380 -22.25 9.06 -4.38
N SER A 381 -22.93 8.21 -5.15
CA SER A 381 -24.15 7.51 -4.70
C SER A 381 -23.90 6.57 -3.52
N GLN A 382 -22.74 5.92 -3.45
CA GLN A 382 -22.38 5.09 -2.30
C GLN A 382 -22.07 5.95 -1.06
N ILE A 383 -21.48 7.13 -1.22
CA ILE A 383 -21.27 8.07 -0.11
C ILE A 383 -22.63 8.61 0.36
N GLU A 384 -23.48 9.10 -0.56
CA GLU A 384 -24.83 9.61 -0.24
C GLU A 384 -25.71 8.59 0.49
N ARG A 385 -25.57 7.30 0.18
CA ARG A 385 -26.29 6.21 0.86
C ARG A 385 -26.10 6.24 2.37
N PHE A 386 -24.91 6.62 2.84
CA PHE A 386 -24.54 6.63 4.26
C PHE A 386 -24.33 8.04 4.82
N ALA A 387 -24.22 9.05 3.95
CA ALA A 387 -24.04 10.46 4.29
C ALA A 387 -24.94 11.35 3.43
N PRO A 388 -26.26 11.36 3.65
CA PRO A 388 -27.20 12.17 2.88
C PRO A 388 -26.87 13.66 2.95
N GLY A 389 -26.84 14.33 1.79
CA GLY A 389 -26.43 15.73 1.66
C GLY A 389 -24.94 15.93 1.45
N PHE A 390 -24.18 14.86 1.23
CA PHE A 390 -22.76 14.94 0.90
C PHE A 390 -22.50 15.80 -0.34
N SER A 391 -23.33 15.65 -1.39
CA SER A 391 -23.18 16.34 -2.65
C SER A 391 -23.30 17.87 -2.52
N ASP A 392 -24.07 18.35 -1.52
CA ASP A 392 -24.25 19.78 -1.26
C ASP A 392 -23.00 20.44 -0.65
N LEU A 393 -22.08 19.63 -0.13
CA LEU A 393 -20.82 20.11 0.46
C LEU A 393 -19.69 20.25 -0.55
N ILE A 394 -19.84 19.77 -1.75
CA ILE A 394 -18.75 19.70 -2.74
C ILE A 394 -18.44 21.10 -3.27
N LEU A 395 -17.24 21.60 -2.99
CA LEU A 395 -16.70 22.85 -3.54
C LEU A 395 -16.00 22.60 -4.88
N ALA A 396 -15.23 21.54 -4.96
CA ALA A 396 -14.54 21.12 -6.17
C ALA A 396 -14.20 19.62 -6.10
N ARG A 397 -13.99 19.00 -7.27
CA ARG A 397 -13.55 17.61 -7.39
C ARG A 397 -12.45 17.45 -8.42
N ALA A 398 -11.59 16.46 -8.22
CA ALA A 398 -10.63 15.97 -9.19
C ALA A 398 -10.84 14.48 -9.40
N VAL A 399 -10.77 14.03 -10.66
CA VAL A 399 -11.05 12.65 -11.06
C VAL A 399 -9.78 12.02 -11.61
N HIS A 400 -9.43 10.86 -11.10
CA HIS A 400 -8.27 10.07 -11.54
C HIS A 400 -8.74 8.68 -11.99
N ASN A 401 -8.95 8.50 -13.29
CA ASN A 401 -9.18 7.19 -13.88
C ASN A 401 -7.85 6.39 -13.95
N PRO A 402 -7.88 5.08 -14.25
CA PRO A 402 -6.69 4.26 -14.40
C PRO A 402 -5.57 4.87 -15.27
N ALA A 403 -5.92 5.49 -16.39
CA ALA A 403 -4.94 6.12 -17.28
C ALA A 403 -4.31 7.39 -16.68
N ALA A 404 -5.07 8.17 -15.90
CA ALA A 404 -4.54 9.33 -15.19
C ALA A 404 -3.58 8.91 -14.07
N LEU A 405 -3.90 7.86 -13.33
CA LEU A 405 -3.02 7.30 -12.31
C LEU A 405 -1.72 6.75 -12.93
N GLU A 406 -1.80 6.04 -14.04
CA GLU A 406 -0.61 5.53 -14.75
C GLU A 406 0.25 6.66 -15.33
N ARG A 407 -0.34 7.78 -15.78
CA ARG A 407 0.45 8.98 -16.17
C ARG A 407 1.13 9.64 -14.99
N HIS A 408 0.50 9.61 -13.82
CA HIS A 408 1.06 10.16 -12.60
C HIS A 408 2.25 9.32 -12.08
N ASP A 409 2.12 8.00 -12.14
CA ASP A 409 3.16 7.04 -11.76
C ASP A 409 3.06 5.81 -12.69
N GLN A 410 4.07 5.64 -13.54
CA GLN A 410 4.11 4.57 -14.54
C GLN A 410 4.11 3.15 -13.94
N ASN A 411 4.39 3.01 -12.64
CA ASN A 411 4.25 1.75 -11.93
C ASN A 411 2.79 1.34 -11.68
N LEU A 412 1.84 2.29 -11.77
CA LEU A 412 0.40 2.05 -11.59
C LEU A 412 -0.25 1.57 -12.89
N VAL A 413 0.25 0.47 -13.43
CA VAL A 413 -0.12 -0.08 -14.74
C VAL A 413 -1.61 -0.38 -14.84
N GLY A 414 -2.33 0.36 -15.72
CA GLY A 414 -3.78 0.26 -15.85
C GLY A 414 -4.54 0.64 -14.58
N GLY A 415 -3.94 1.47 -13.71
CA GLY A 415 -4.51 1.91 -12.43
C GLY A 415 -4.32 0.89 -11.29
N ASP A 416 -3.55 -0.16 -11.47
CA ASP A 416 -3.23 -1.12 -10.41
C ASP A 416 -2.30 -0.49 -9.37
N ILE A 417 -2.85 -0.16 -8.20
CA ILE A 417 -2.11 0.42 -7.06
C ILE A 417 -1.39 -0.62 -6.20
N ALA A 418 -1.57 -1.92 -6.48
CA ALA A 418 -0.93 -3.02 -5.75
C ALA A 418 0.40 -3.47 -6.37
N GLY A 419 0.76 -2.92 -7.55
CA GLY A 419 1.96 -3.29 -8.29
C GLY A 419 1.93 -4.74 -8.78
N GLY A 420 0.73 -5.29 -8.99
CA GLY A 420 0.47 -6.63 -9.54
C GLY A 420 -0.65 -7.38 -8.84
N TYR A 421 -1.28 -8.30 -9.54
CA TYR A 421 -2.39 -9.11 -9.04
C TYR A 421 -2.02 -9.84 -7.74
N SER A 422 -2.82 -9.64 -6.69
CA SER A 422 -2.57 -10.15 -5.34
C SER A 422 -3.13 -11.56 -5.09
N GLY A 423 -3.32 -12.39 -6.14
CA GLY A 423 -3.74 -13.78 -5.98
C GLY A 423 -2.60 -14.71 -5.56
N LEU A 424 -2.94 -15.81 -4.84
CA LEU A 424 -1.99 -16.73 -4.21
C LEU A 424 -0.84 -17.17 -5.11
N ALA A 425 -1.12 -17.55 -6.36
CA ALA A 425 -0.07 -18.04 -7.28
C ALA A 425 0.96 -16.97 -7.61
N GLN A 426 0.54 -15.70 -7.81
CA GLN A 426 1.48 -14.61 -8.08
C GLN A 426 2.12 -14.08 -6.80
N PHE A 427 1.42 -14.14 -5.68
CA PHE A 427 2.03 -13.82 -4.38
C PHE A 427 3.30 -14.64 -4.13
N ILE A 428 3.28 -15.94 -4.48
CA ILE A 428 4.45 -16.84 -4.34
C ILE A 428 5.50 -16.59 -5.44
N ARG A 429 5.08 -16.24 -6.67
CA ARG A 429 5.96 -16.15 -7.85
C ARG A 429 6.30 -14.71 -8.27
N ARG A 430 6.21 -13.76 -7.39
CA ARG A 430 6.35 -12.31 -7.64
C ARG A 430 7.81 -11.86 -7.66
N PRO A 431 8.34 -11.17 -8.72
CA PRO A 431 7.79 -11.13 -10.07
C PRO A 431 8.11 -12.40 -10.86
N VAL A 432 9.07 -13.19 -10.41
CA VAL A 432 9.46 -14.51 -10.91
C VAL A 432 9.68 -15.47 -9.77
N LEU A 433 9.42 -16.77 -9.96
CA LEU A 433 9.72 -17.77 -8.96
C LEU A 433 11.25 -17.89 -8.79
N SER A 434 11.75 -17.46 -7.65
CA SER A 434 13.18 -17.45 -7.31
C SER A 434 13.34 -17.42 -5.79
N PRO A 435 14.40 -18.04 -5.23
CA PRO A 435 14.77 -17.82 -3.81
C PRO A 435 15.25 -16.39 -3.54
N TYR A 436 15.68 -15.67 -4.57
CA TYR A 436 16.12 -14.27 -4.52
C TYR A 436 15.38 -13.45 -5.58
N PRO A 437 14.07 -13.18 -5.41
CA PRO A 437 13.23 -12.59 -6.45
C PRO A 437 13.60 -11.13 -6.79
N TRP A 438 14.38 -10.47 -5.96
CA TRP A 438 14.92 -9.12 -6.24
C TRP A 438 16.10 -9.14 -7.21
N ARG A 439 16.85 -10.25 -7.34
CA ARG A 439 17.99 -10.37 -8.24
C ARG A 439 17.54 -10.59 -9.66
N THR A 440 18.09 -9.81 -10.61
CA THR A 440 17.94 -10.08 -12.03
C THR A 440 19.10 -10.96 -12.57
N PRO A 441 19.00 -11.50 -13.79
CA PRO A 441 20.14 -12.13 -14.45
C PRO A 441 21.27 -11.17 -14.85
N LEU A 442 21.01 -9.85 -14.84
CA LEU A 442 22.03 -8.86 -15.14
C LEU A 442 22.89 -8.62 -13.89
N PRO A 443 24.23 -8.76 -13.99
CA PRO A 443 25.11 -8.54 -12.84
C PRO A 443 24.92 -7.16 -12.24
N GLY A 444 24.75 -7.08 -10.91
CA GLY A 444 24.60 -5.82 -10.19
C GLY A 444 23.23 -5.15 -10.31
N VAL A 445 22.28 -5.70 -11.08
CA VAL A 445 20.95 -5.12 -11.28
C VAL A 445 19.89 -5.86 -10.46
N TYR A 446 19.13 -5.14 -9.64
CA TYR A 446 18.11 -5.68 -8.74
C TYR A 446 16.76 -4.98 -8.94
N LEU A 447 15.67 -5.70 -8.71
CA LEU A 447 14.30 -5.17 -8.69
C LEU A 447 13.91 -4.87 -7.25
N CYS A 448 13.22 -3.74 -7.02
CA CYS A 448 12.83 -3.37 -5.66
C CYS A 448 11.40 -2.81 -5.53
N SER A 449 10.64 -2.74 -6.62
CA SER A 449 9.27 -2.20 -6.61
C SER A 449 8.27 -3.09 -5.86
N ALA A 450 7.04 -2.60 -5.70
CA ALA A 450 5.92 -3.37 -5.16
C ALA A 450 5.61 -4.65 -5.96
N SER A 451 6.17 -4.82 -7.16
CA SER A 451 6.10 -6.07 -7.92
C SER A 451 7.03 -7.17 -7.39
N THR A 452 7.88 -6.87 -6.41
CA THR A 452 8.70 -7.86 -5.69
C THR A 452 8.07 -8.20 -4.33
N PRO A 453 8.45 -9.31 -3.66
CA PRO A 453 8.01 -9.54 -2.29
C PRO A 453 8.44 -8.43 -1.33
N PRO A 454 7.61 -8.13 -0.32
CA PRO A 454 6.37 -8.80 0.07
C PRO A 454 5.14 -8.34 -0.73
N GLY A 455 5.24 -7.39 -1.62
CA GLY A 455 4.15 -6.94 -2.47
C GLY A 455 3.66 -5.53 -2.18
N ALA A 456 2.34 -5.34 -2.22
CA ALA A 456 1.68 -4.06 -2.06
C ALA A 456 1.80 -3.49 -0.64
N GLY A 457 1.82 -2.16 -0.56
CA GLY A 457 1.80 -1.39 0.68
C GLY A 457 2.98 -0.43 0.82
N VAL A 458 2.78 0.62 1.59
CA VAL A 458 3.85 1.56 1.96
C VAL A 458 4.61 0.98 3.15
N HIS A 459 5.63 0.20 2.86
CA HIS A 459 6.47 -0.47 3.88
C HIS A 459 7.97 -0.43 3.56
N GLY A 460 8.38 -0.02 2.35
CA GLY A 460 9.80 0.07 1.96
C GLY A 460 10.55 -1.27 1.85
N MET A 461 9.87 -2.40 2.10
CA MET A 461 10.55 -3.69 2.25
C MET A 461 11.14 -4.24 0.94
N GLY A 462 10.51 -3.94 -0.22
CA GLY A 462 11.07 -4.32 -1.52
C GLY A 462 12.47 -3.74 -1.71
N GLY A 463 12.62 -2.43 -1.44
CA GLY A 463 13.90 -1.73 -1.49
C GLY A 463 14.88 -2.20 -0.43
N TYR A 464 14.43 -2.34 0.81
CA TYR A 464 15.23 -2.83 1.92
C TYR A 464 15.85 -4.21 1.64
N HIS A 465 15.05 -5.17 1.17
CA HIS A 465 15.56 -6.51 0.84
C HIS A 465 16.49 -6.51 -0.37
N ALA A 466 16.17 -5.75 -1.43
CA ALA A 466 17.03 -5.62 -2.60
C ALA A 466 18.39 -5.00 -2.23
N ALA A 467 18.40 -3.94 -1.42
CA ALA A 467 19.61 -3.29 -0.95
C ALA A 467 20.47 -4.24 -0.10
N ARG A 468 19.86 -4.95 0.85
CA ARG A 468 20.59 -5.93 1.68
C ARG A 468 21.17 -7.07 0.86
N LEU A 469 20.45 -7.54 -0.16
CA LEU A 469 20.94 -8.55 -1.09
C LEU A 469 22.14 -8.03 -1.89
N ALA A 470 22.05 -6.81 -2.44
CA ALA A 470 23.14 -6.16 -3.16
C ALA A 470 24.39 -5.99 -2.29
N LEU A 471 24.23 -5.54 -1.05
CA LEU A 471 25.34 -5.43 -0.07
C LEU A 471 25.98 -6.79 0.23
N ALA A 472 25.20 -7.85 0.33
CA ALA A 472 25.73 -9.21 0.53
C ALA A 472 26.54 -9.67 -0.69
N ASP A 473 26.05 -9.41 -1.90
CA ASP A 473 26.71 -9.75 -3.16
C ASP A 473 28.04 -9.00 -3.32
N LEU A 474 28.09 -7.69 -2.99
CA LEU A 474 29.33 -6.89 -3.00
C LEU A 474 30.37 -7.43 -2.03
N ARG A 475 29.94 -7.82 -0.81
CA ARG A 475 30.86 -8.42 0.19
C ARG A 475 31.41 -9.76 -0.28
N ALA A 476 30.60 -10.59 -0.91
CA ALA A 476 31.02 -11.88 -1.45
C ALA A 476 32.04 -11.68 -2.58
N ALA A 477 31.81 -10.71 -3.49
CA ALA A 477 32.72 -10.38 -4.58
C ALA A 477 34.06 -9.81 -4.10
N SER A 478 34.07 -9.09 -2.97
CA SER A 478 35.30 -8.51 -2.37
C SER A 478 36.09 -9.50 -1.50
N GLY A 479 35.67 -10.75 -1.36
CA GLY A 479 36.33 -11.77 -0.54
C GLY A 479 36.21 -11.57 0.99
N ARG A 480 35.43 -10.59 1.46
CA ARG A 480 35.20 -10.30 2.88
C ARG A 480 34.06 -11.21 3.41
N ARG A 481 34.42 -12.23 4.23
CA ARG A 481 33.41 -13.02 4.98
C ARG A 481 32.60 -12.10 5.93
N PRO A 482 31.31 -12.38 6.15
CA PRO A 482 30.51 -11.62 7.10
C PRO A 482 31.12 -11.78 8.50
N GLY A 483 31.63 -10.70 9.07
CA GLY A 483 32.00 -10.66 10.47
C GLY A 483 30.74 -10.80 11.33
N HIS A 484 30.74 -11.73 12.28
CA HIS A 484 29.72 -11.77 13.34
C HIS A 484 29.78 -10.44 14.11
N GLN A 485 28.87 -9.53 13.84
CA GLN A 485 28.57 -8.47 14.80
C GLN A 485 27.75 -9.10 15.94
N LYS A 486 28.37 -9.07 17.15
CA LYS A 486 27.75 -9.46 18.40
C LYS A 486 26.65 -8.49 18.84
#